data_c69cc230581d4d94a7a97068ff105ff9
#
_entry.id   c69cc230581d4d94a7a97068ff105ff9
#
_cell.length_a   1.000
_cell.length_b   1.000
_cell.length_c   1.000
_cell.angle_alpha   90.00
_cell.angle_beta   90.00
_cell.angle_gamma   90.00
#
_symmetry.space_group_name_H-M   'P 1'
#
loop_
_entity.id
_entity.type
_entity.pdbx_description
1 polymer ?
#
loop_
_entity_poly.entity_id
_entity_poly.type
_entity_poly.pdbx_seq_one_letter_code
_entity_poly.pdbx_strand_id
1 'polypeptide(L)'
;MEYVAARRHLLARCRTPVLCHHDFHERNVMVAERDGSWHMTGVIDMENALGGDPLMDLAKTDYFAVRGDPVRRRELLAGYGELPDDWAGRVALYRLYHALDQWGWLATIGETDALAPITGEIRDCLKDSAMKDSVKEGR
;
A
#
# COMPACT_ATOMS: atom_id res chain seq x y z
N MET A 1 8.35 13.97 -10.99
CA MET A 1 8.25 14.88 -9.83
C MET A 1 6.90 15.59 -9.76
N GLU A 2 6.32 15.96 -10.88
CA GLU A 2 5.03 16.67 -10.99
C GLU A 2 3.85 15.90 -10.35
N TYR A 3 3.77 14.61 -10.55
CA TYR A 3 2.71 13.74 -10.01
C TYR A 3 2.57 13.82 -8.48
N VAL A 4 3.69 13.67 -7.75
CA VAL A 4 3.69 13.73 -6.27
C VAL A 4 3.46 15.17 -5.80
N ALA A 5 4.07 16.16 -6.47
CA ALA A 5 3.90 17.56 -6.11
C ALA A 5 2.44 18.02 -6.19
N ALA A 6 1.72 17.61 -7.25
CA ALA A 6 0.29 17.92 -7.42
C ALA A 6 -0.59 17.29 -6.32
N ARG A 7 -0.14 16.19 -5.69
CA ARG A 7 -0.91 15.42 -4.69
C ARG A 7 -0.38 15.53 -3.26
N ARG A 8 0.65 16.35 -3.03
CA ARG A 8 1.24 16.52 -1.68
C ARG A 8 0.22 16.88 -0.60
N HIS A 9 -0.87 17.55 -0.97
CA HIS A 9 -1.94 17.91 -0.05
C HIS A 9 -2.65 16.71 0.56
N LEU A 10 -2.66 15.54 -0.11
CA LEU A 10 -3.22 14.30 0.41
C LEU A 10 -2.38 13.74 1.55
N LEU A 11 -1.05 13.84 1.46
CA LEU A 11 -0.15 13.39 2.53
C LEU A 11 -0.29 14.24 3.79
N ALA A 12 -0.59 15.53 3.65
CA ALA A 12 -0.84 16.44 4.77
C ALA A 12 -2.18 16.16 5.50
N ARG A 13 -3.01 15.26 4.98
CA ARG A 13 -4.28 14.86 5.61
C ARG A 13 -4.11 13.89 6.76
N CYS A 14 -2.99 13.17 6.85
CA CYS A 14 -2.68 12.37 8.04
C CYS A 14 -2.38 13.30 9.22
N ARG A 15 -3.34 13.44 10.14
CA ARG A 15 -3.20 14.29 11.33
C ARG A 15 -2.80 13.52 12.58
N THR A 16 -3.05 12.22 12.59
CA THR A 16 -2.76 11.33 13.72
C THR A 16 -1.95 10.15 13.21
N PRO A 17 -0.62 10.25 13.25
CA PRO A 17 0.23 9.11 12.89
C PRO A 17 0.07 7.98 13.91
N VAL A 18 0.18 6.75 13.41
CA VAL A 18 0.15 5.53 14.22
C VAL A 18 1.45 4.75 14.01
N LEU A 19 1.68 3.73 14.82
CA LEU A 19 2.72 2.76 14.54
C LEU A 19 2.27 1.90 13.35
N CYS A 20 2.93 2.06 12.20
CA CYS A 20 2.76 1.22 11.02
C CYS A 20 3.75 0.07 11.11
N HIS A 21 3.30 -1.14 10.78
CA HIS A 21 4.16 -2.32 10.71
C HIS A 21 5.15 -2.23 9.55
N HIS A 22 4.69 -1.66 8.45
CA HIS A 22 5.42 -1.43 7.22
C HIS A 22 5.94 -2.69 6.51
N ASP A 23 5.46 -3.88 6.95
CA ASP A 23 5.63 -5.17 6.28
C ASP A 23 4.52 -6.17 6.63
N PHE A 24 3.27 -5.70 6.70
CA PHE A 24 2.12 -6.51 7.08
C PHE A 24 1.66 -7.40 5.93
N HIS A 25 1.92 -8.70 6.04
CA HIS A 25 1.48 -9.74 5.10
C HIS A 25 1.30 -11.09 5.84
N GLU A 26 0.77 -12.10 5.15
CA GLU A 26 0.38 -13.38 5.75
C GLU A 26 1.52 -14.14 6.47
N ARG A 27 2.78 -13.92 6.07
CA ARG A 27 3.94 -14.60 6.71
C ARG A 27 4.32 -13.97 8.05
N ASN A 28 3.88 -12.73 8.28
CA ASN A 28 4.14 -12.00 9.51
C ASN A 28 2.94 -12.04 10.47
N VAL A 29 1.91 -12.87 10.15
CA VAL A 29 0.73 -13.07 10.99
C VAL A 29 0.74 -14.47 11.57
N MET A 30 0.71 -14.56 12.89
CA MET A 30 0.56 -15.82 13.62
C MET A 30 -0.91 -16.13 13.82
N VAL A 31 -1.31 -17.35 13.56
CA VAL A 31 -2.68 -17.82 13.74
C VAL A 31 -2.72 -19.13 14.52
N ALA A 32 -3.80 -19.38 15.24
CA ALA A 32 -4.09 -20.65 15.89
C ALA A 32 -5.55 -21.03 15.66
N GLU A 33 -5.80 -22.33 15.51
CA GLU A 33 -7.15 -22.88 15.47
C GLU A 33 -7.71 -23.01 16.90
N ARG A 34 -8.93 -22.53 17.11
CA ARG A 34 -9.70 -22.69 18.34
C ARG A 34 -11.16 -22.90 17.96
N ASP A 35 -11.76 -23.96 18.48
CA ASP A 35 -13.18 -24.29 18.26
C ASP A 35 -13.60 -24.35 16.77
N GLY A 36 -12.71 -24.87 15.92
CA GLY A 36 -12.92 -24.99 14.47
C GLY A 36 -12.81 -23.68 13.69
N SER A 37 -12.28 -22.62 14.31
CA SER A 37 -12.06 -21.30 13.69
C SER A 37 -10.63 -20.84 13.85
N TRP A 38 -10.11 -20.13 12.84
CA TRP A 38 -8.77 -19.54 12.87
C TRP A 38 -8.81 -18.15 13.53
N HIS A 39 -7.91 -17.94 14.47
CA HIS A 39 -7.76 -16.69 15.21
C HIS A 39 -6.34 -16.16 15.06
N MET A 40 -6.21 -14.86 14.81
CA MET A 40 -4.93 -14.19 14.86
C MET A 40 -4.43 -14.15 16.31
N THR A 41 -3.20 -14.61 16.54
CA THR A 41 -2.58 -14.68 17.88
C THR A 41 -1.40 -13.74 18.04
N GLY A 42 -0.88 -13.18 16.95
CA GLY A 42 0.20 -12.23 17.00
C GLY A 42 0.61 -11.73 15.62
N VAL A 43 1.36 -10.65 15.62
CA VAL A 43 2.07 -10.09 14.48
C VAL A 43 3.54 -10.02 14.83
N ILE A 44 4.41 -10.42 13.93
CA ILE A 44 5.86 -10.51 14.11
C ILE A 44 6.61 -9.69 13.05
N ASP A 45 7.92 -9.55 13.21
CA ASP A 45 8.80 -8.90 12.25
C ASP A 45 8.56 -7.39 12.12
N MET A 46 8.68 -6.71 13.26
CA MET A 46 8.47 -5.26 13.38
C MET A 46 9.72 -4.43 13.03
N GLU A 47 10.73 -5.00 12.39
CA GLU A 47 12.00 -4.31 12.12
C GLU A 47 11.86 -3.08 11.21
N ASN A 48 10.84 -3.08 10.33
CA ASN A 48 10.53 -1.99 9.43
C ASN A 48 9.48 -1.01 10.00
N ALA A 49 9.06 -1.20 11.25
CA ALA A 49 7.99 -0.41 11.83
C ALA A 49 8.38 1.07 11.98
N LEU A 50 7.45 1.95 11.65
CA LEU A 50 7.65 3.40 11.72
C LEU A 50 6.37 4.14 12.13
N GLY A 51 6.52 5.36 12.60
CA GLY A 51 5.39 6.27 12.83
C GLY A 51 4.91 6.85 11.50
N GLY A 52 3.66 6.60 11.12
CA GLY A 52 3.15 7.04 9.83
C GLY A 52 1.63 7.06 9.70
N ASP A 53 1.19 7.30 8.49
CA ASP A 53 -0.21 7.21 8.12
C ASP A 53 -0.68 5.76 8.11
N PRO A 54 -1.77 5.39 8.81
CA PRO A 54 -2.29 4.01 8.80
C PRO A 54 -2.57 3.46 7.40
N LEU A 55 -2.83 4.32 6.42
CA LEU A 55 -3.03 3.92 5.03
C LEU A 55 -1.73 3.46 4.33
N MET A 56 -0.55 3.67 4.93
CA MET A 56 0.71 3.12 4.41
C MET A 56 0.73 1.59 4.49
N ASP A 57 0.31 1.03 5.64
CA ASP A 57 0.20 -0.43 5.80
C ASP A 57 -0.86 -1.01 4.87
N LEU A 58 -2.02 -0.36 4.77
CA LEU A 58 -3.06 -0.77 3.83
C LEU A 58 -2.53 -0.81 2.38
N ALA A 59 -1.80 0.23 1.97
CA ALA A 59 -1.23 0.31 0.63
C ALA A 59 -0.16 -0.77 0.38
N LYS A 60 0.70 -1.04 1.36
CA LYS A 60 1.73 -2.08 1.26
C LYS A 60 1.12 -3.47 1.18
N THR A 61 0.14 -3.77 2.03
CA THR A 61 -0.58 -5.05 2.00
C THR A 61 -1.34 -5.24 0.68
N ASP A 62 -2.03 -4.20 0.17
CA ASP A 62 -2.71 -4.24 -1.13
C ASP A 62 -1.70 -4.48 -2.28
N TYR A 63 -0.52 -3.87 -2.21
CA TYR A 63 0.52 -4.00 -3.23
C TYR A 63 1.20 -5.39 -3.21
N PHE A 64 1.64 -5.87 -2.04
CA PHE A 64 2.47 -7.07 -1.92
C PHE A 64 1.68 -8.37 -1.68
N ALA A 65 0.61 -8.33 -0.88
CA ALA A 65 -0.15 -9.51 -0.49
C ALA A 65 -1.39 -9.73 -1.35
N VAL A 66 -2.12 -8.67 -1.67
CA VAL A 66 -3.35 -8.73 -2.50
C VAL A 66 -3.01 -8.92 -3.98
N ARG A 67 -2.02 -8.18 -4.49
CA ARG A 67 -1.50 -8.31 -5.87
C ARG A 67 -2.58 -8.27 -6.96
N GLY A 68 -3.57 -7.41 -6.79
CA GLY A 68 -4.66 -7.24 -7.74
C GLY A 68 -5.79 -8.28 -7.66
N ASP A 69 -5.74 -9.24 -6.73
CA ASP A 69 -6.82 -10.17 -6.47
C ASP A 69 -8.05 -9.42 -5.91
N PRO A 70 -9.19 -9.38 -6.62
CA PRO A 70 -10.34 -8.59 -6.20
C PRO A 70 -11.03 -9.16 -4.96
N VAL A 71 -10.92 -10.47 -4.72
CA VAL A 71 -11.51 -11.11 -3.52
C VAL A 71 -10.70 -10.73 -2.29
N ARG A 72 -9.39 -10.91 -2.34
CA ARG A 72 -8.49 -10.53 -1.25
C ARG A 72 -8.60 -9.04 -0.94
N ARG A 73 -8.68 -8.20 -1.96
CA ARG A 73 -8.83 -6.75 -1.79
C ARG A 73 -10.12 -6.38 -1.07
N ARG A 74 -11.23 -6.99 -1.48
CA ARG A 74 -12.53 -6.77 -0.81
C ARG A 74 -12.46 -7.14 0.67
N GLU A 75 -11.90 -8.31 0.99
CA GLU A 75 -11.77 -8.79 2.37
C GLU A 75 -10.82 -7.91 3.19
N LEU A 76 -9.70 -7.47 2.61
CA LEU A 76 -8.78 -6.53 3.26
C LEU A 76 -9.50 -5.22 3.63
N LEU A 77 -10.23 -4.63 2.68
CA LEU A 77 -10.95 -3.37 2.91
C LEU A 77 -12.10 -3.55 3.92
N ALA A 78 -12.83 -4.67 3.86
CA ALA A 78 -13.88 -4.98 4.83
C ALA A 78 -13.33 -5.15 6.25
N GLY A 79 -12.17 -5.82 6.39
CA GLY A 79 -11.51 -6.01 7.69
C GLY A 79 -10.82 -4.75 8.23
N TYR A 80 -10.44 -3.82 7.35
CA TYR A 80 -9.83 -2.56 7.77
C TYR A 80 -10.83 -1.65 8.49
N GLY A 81 -12.09 -1.70 8.11
CA GLY A 81 -13.17 -0.91 8.70
C GLY A 81 -13.40 0.43 7.98
N GLU A 82 -13.70 1.47 8.74
CA GLU A 82 -14.03 2.79 8.17
C GLU A 82 -12.80 3.47 7.56
N LEU A 83 -12.93 3.88 6.31
CA LEU A 83 -11.89 4.55 5.55
C LEU A 83 -12.24 6.04 5.38
N PRO A 84 -11.26 6.96 5.45
CA PRO A 84 -11.51 8.38 5.20
C PRO A 84 -11.87 8.62 3.71
N ASP A 85 -12.61 9.67 3.41
CA ASP A 85 -13.07 9.97 2.03
C ASP A 85 -11.95 10.04 0.99
N ASP A 86 -10.75 10.44 1.42
CA ASP A 86 -9.57 10.60 0.55
C ASP A 86 -8.66 9.36 0.51
N TRP A 87 -9.07 8.24 1.12
CA TRP A 87 -8.25 7.03 1.25
C TRP A 87 -7.68 6.52 -0.07
N ALA A 88 -8.50 6.51 -1.12
CA ALA A 88 -8.08 5.95 -2.41
C ALA A 88 -6.92 6.74 -3.04
N GLY A 89 -6.96 8.07 -2.93
CA GLY A 89 -5.88 8.95 -3.40
C GLY A 89 -4.60 8.78 -2.58
N ARG A 90 -4.72 8.65 -1.25
CA ARG A 90 -3.57 8.42 -0.36
C ARG A 90 -2.95 7.05 -0.58
N VAL A 91 -3.77 6.00 -0.68
CA VAL A 91 -3.31 4.63 -0.98
C VAL A 91 -2.59 4.59 -2.33
N ALA A 92 -3.07 5.28 -3.36
CA ALA A 92 -2.41 5.35 -4.66
C ALA A 92 -1.00 5.97 -4.56
N LEU A 93 -0.82 7.03 -3.75
CA LEU A 93 0.49 7.62 -3.48
C LEU A 93 1.42 6.66 -2.72
N TYR A 94 0.91 5.98 -1.70
CA TYR A 94 1.71 5.02 -0.93
C TYR A 94 2.06 3.77 -1.74
N ARG A 95 1.18 3.31 -2.64
CA ARG A 95 1.53 2.24 -3.60
C ARG A 95 2.68 2.63 -4.50
N LEU A 96 2.67 3.85 -5.03
CA LEU A 96 3.80 4.38 -5.81
C LEU A 96 5.08 4.43 -4.97
N TYR A 97 4.99 4.89 -3.72
CA TYR A 97 6.13 4.89 -2.79
C TYR A 97 6.69 3.47 -2.61
N HIS A 98 5.86 2.48 -2.32
CA HIS A 98 6.29 1.09 -2.12
C HIS A 98 6.87 0.46 -3.39
N ALA A 99 6.33 0.77 -4.56
CA ALA A 99 6.88 0.31 -5.83
C ALA A 99 8.28 0.89 -6.09
N LEU A 100 8.50 2.18 -5.79
CA LEU A 100 9.79 2.84 -5.90
C LEU A 100 10.80 2.29 -4.89
N ASP A 101 10.37 2.06 -3.65
CA ASP A 101 11.18 1.47 -2.58
C ASP A 101 11.65 0.07 -2.96
N GLN A 102 10.74 -0.79 -3.42
CA GLN A 102 11.05 -2.14 -3.90
C GLN A 102 12.00 -2.10 -5.09
N TRP A 103 11.78 -1.20 -6.05
CA TRP A 103 12.66 -1.05 -7.20
C TRP A 103 14.09 -0.69 -6.75
N GLY A 104 14.22 0.27 -5.83
CA GLY A 104 15.51 0.67 -5.26
C GLY A 104 16.22 -0.46 -4.52
N TRP A 105 15.49 -1.20 -3.71
CA TRP A 105 16.02 -2.36 -2.98
C TRP A 105 16.53 -3.45 -3.94
N LEU A 106 15.73 -3.87 -4.92
CA LEU A 106 16.12 -4.87 -5.92
C LEU A 106 17.34 -4.45 -6.74
N ALA A 107 17.40 -3.18 -7.12
CA ALA A 107 18.58 -2.63 -7.80
C ALA A 107 19.84 -2.72 -6.92
N THR A 108 19.71 -2.48 -5.61
CA THR A 108 20.83 -2.53 -4.65
C THR A 108 21.37 -3.94 -4.46
N ILE A 109 20.49 -4.97 -4.45
CA ILE A 109 20.89 -6.37 -4.29
C ILE A 109 21.23 -7.06 -5.62
N GLY A 110 21.13 -6.37 -6.75
CA GLY A 110 21.50 -6.89 -8.07
C GLY A 110 20.43 -7.75 -8.76
N GLU A 111 19.20 -7.78 -8.27
CA GLU A 111 18.05 -8.52 -8.84
C GLU A 111 17.46 -7.77 -10.04
N THR A 112 18.26 -7.63 -11.11
CA THR A 112 17.94 -6.78 -12.27
C THR A 112 16.77 -7.28 -13.09
N ASP A 113 16.52 -8.59 -13.15
CA ASP A 113 15.43 -9.19 -13.92
C ASP A 113 14.04 -8.77 -13.39
N ALA A 114 13.96 -8.50 -12.08
CA ALA A 114 12.73 -8.05 -11.43
C ALA A 114 12.44 -6.55 -11.65
N LEU A 115 13.38 -5.75 -12.15
CA LEU A 115 13.20 -4.29 -12.29
C LEU A 115 12.23 -3.91 -13.41
N ALA A 116 12.21 -4.64 -14.52
CA ALA A 116 11.36 -4.32 -15.66
C ALA A 116 9.85 -4.42 -15.34
N PRO A 117 9.34 -5.49 -14.70
CA PRO A 117 7.97 -5.57 -14.22
C PRO A 117 7.59 -4.41 -13.31
N ILE A 118 8.40 -4.12 -12.29
CA ILE A 118 8.12 -3.04 -11.32
C ILE A 118 8.16 -1.66 -11.99
N THR A 119 9.05 -1.45 -12.95
CA THR A 119 9.05 -0.22 -13.77
C THR A 119 7.74 -0.06 -14.52
N GLY A 120 7.15 -1.16 -15.02
CA GLY A 120 5.81 -1.18 -15.62
C GLY A 120 4.74 -0.73 -14.63
N GLU A 121 4.71 -1.32 -13.45
CA GLU A 121 3.77 -0.98 -12.37
C GLU A 121 3.88 0.48 -11.94
N ILE A 122 5.10 1.02 -11.78
CA ILE A 122 5.33 2.44 -11.49
C ILE A 122 4.72 3.33 -12.57
N ARG A 123 4.93 3.01 -13.85
CA ARG A 123 4.35 3.77 -14.97
C ARG A 123 2.83 3.72 -14.96
N ASP A 124 2.23 2.59 -14.63
CA ASP A 124 0.78 2.43 -14.58
C ASP A 124 0.17 3.19 -13.39
N CYS A 125 0.81 3.17 -12.23
CA CYS A 125 0.43 4.05 -11.11
C CYS A 125 0.39 5.53 -11.50
N LEU A 126 1.33 5.98 -12.32
CA LEU A 126 1.38 7.37 -12.80
C LEU A 126 0.28 7.70 -13.83
N LYS A 127 -0.12 6.72 -14.69
CA LYS A 127 -1.15 6.90 -15.72
C LYS A 127 -2.57 6.90 -15.16
N ASP A 128 -2.91 5.94 -14.28
CA ASP A 128 -4.25 5.79 -13.70
C ASP A 128 -4.77 7.07 -13.02
N SER A 129 -3.85 7.89 -12.57
CA SER A 129 -4.17 9.14 -11.93
C SER A 129 -4.35 10.30 -12.91
N ALA A 130 -3.67 10.28 -14.04
CA ALA A 130 -3.85 11.28 -15.09
C ALA A 130 -5.27 11.22 -15.70
N MET A 131 -5.83 10.01 -15.81
CA MET A 131 -7.22 9.83 -16.29
C MET A 131 -8.28 10.28 -15.28
N LYS A 132 -8.03 10.16 -13.97
CA LYS A 132 -9.00 10.59 -12.94
C LYS A 132 -9.01 12.10 -12.71
N ASP A 133 -7.91 12.77 -12.94
CA ASP A 133 -7.81 14.24 -12.81
C ASP A 133 -8.47 14.94 -14.04
N SER A 134 -8.33 14.40 -15.25
CA SER A 134 -8.96 14.93 -16.45
C SER A 134 -10.49 14.84 -16.45
N VAL A 135 -11.09 13.91 -15.69
CA VAL A 135 -12.55 13.80 -15.53
C VAL A 135 -13.10 14.82 -14.52
N LYS A 136 -12.27 15.36 -13.61
CA LYS A 136 -12.71 16.39 -12.66
C LYS A 136 -12.66 17.82 -13.20
N GLU A 137 -11.79 18.07 -14.20
CA GLU A 137 -11.69 19.41 -14.84
C GLU A 137 -12.73 19.64 -15.94
N GLY A 138 -13.49 18.61 -16.34
CA GLY A 138 -14.55 18.66 -17.35
C GLY A 138 -15.97 18.83 -16.83
N ARG A 139 -16.17 19.26 -15.55
CA ARG A 139 -17.50 19.55 -14.99
C ARG A 139 -17.60 20.96 -14.46
#